data_8269894405a58e06c6e5fcedaaa6870c
#
_entry.id   8269894405a58e06c6e5fcedaaa6870c
#
_cell.length_a   1.000
_cell.length_b   1.000
_cell.length_c   1.000
_cell.angle_alpha   90.00
_cell.angle_beta   90.00
_cell.angle_gamma   90.00
#
_symmetry.space_group_name_H-M   'P 1'
#
loop_
_entity.id
_entity.type
_entity.pdbx_description
1 polymer ?
#
loop_
_entity_poly.entity_id
_entity_poly.type
_entity_poly.pdbx_seq_one_letter_code
_entity_poly.pdbx_strand_id
1 'polypeptide(L)'
;GIKGIAPVRDHIVRPLLGSDRSHIEEYLDRQGIRYCTDATNNEDDYTRNKIRHRRLPLMNEINGQATEHICQMAMMAADYERLAAGLVDDFLTGQGIDVRSEGCGWTGDSTDRRYELDMAALKERDRLVQELVIRKLIGMVCGGLKDIGMSHVSEVTKLYSADTGAGINLPAGARVWLEYGRLVFAGGENRAGDQSCQDGGLPGCVDIDITCDGEYELCEGRLTVRIYDRPEALDLAKKECTKFLDYGKIKQCLQLRTFENGDYIVVNSAGSRKKLNRLYTDCKISVDKRRHIPLVTSGQEVV
;
A
#
# COMPACT_ATOMS: atom_id res chain seq x y z
N GLY A 1 -3.95 6.15 -24.00
CA GLY A 1 -2.93 6.92 -24.62
C GLY A 1 -2.32 6.39 -25.91
N ILE A 2 -1.02 6.48 -26.04
CA ILE A 2 -0.26 6.19 -27.28
C ILE A 2 -0.45 4.77 -27.78
N LYS A 3 -0.57 3.78 -26.92
CA LYS A 3 -0.76 2.35 -27.29
C LYS A 3 -2.09 2.03 -27.97
N GLY A 4 -2.98 3.00 -28.09
CA GLY A 4 -4.28 2.80 -28.74
C GLY A 4 -5.23 1.87 -28.00
N ILE A 5 -6.12 1.22 -28.75
CA ILE A 5 -7.12 0.29 -28.23
C ILE A 5 -6.51 -1.11 -28.18
N ALA A 6 -6.66 -1.81 -27.06
CA ALA A 6 -6.17 -3.19 -26.94
C ALA A 6 -7.00 -4.18 -27.79
N PRO A 7 -6.36 -5.15 -28.47
CA PRO A 7 -7.04 -6.20 -29.22
C PRO A 7 -7.99 -7.04 -28.36
N VAL A 8 -7.59 -7.28 -27.13
CA VAL A 8 -8.37 -8.01 -26.12
C VAL A 8 -8.41 -7.14 -24.86
N ARG A 9 -9.60 -6.98 -24.31
CA ARG A 9 -9.82 -6.31 -23.02
C ARG A 9 -10.99 -6.97 -22.30
N ASP A 10 -10.71 -7.62 -21.19
CA ASP A 10 -11.69 -8.39 -20.42
C ASP A 10 -12.35 -9.46 -21.32
N HIS A 11 -13.65 -9.35 -21.57
CA HIS A 11 -14.41 -10.28 -22.43
C HIS A 11 -14.55 -9.75 -23.88
N ILE A 12 -13.98 -8.60 -24.19
CA ILE A 12 -14.11 -7.96 -25.50
C ILE A 12 -12.90 -8.31 -26.35
N VAL A 13 -13.13 -8.98 -27.48
CA VAL A 13 -12.14 -9.30 -28.50
C VAL A 13 -12.42 -8.46 -29.76
N ARG A 14 -11.37 -7.89 -30.35
CA ARG A 14 -11.45 -7.02 -31.53
C ARG A 14 -10.61 -7.61 -32.68
N PRO A 15 -11.12 -8.64 -33.37
CA PRO A 15 -10.32 -9.37 -34.35
C PRO A 15 -9.98 -8.54 -35.61
N LEU A 16 -10.78 -7.52 -35.93
CA LEU A 16 -10.58 -6.67 -37.12
C LEU A 16 -9.70 -5.44 -36.84
N LEU A 17 -9.11 -5.32 -35.64
CA LEU A 17 -8.33 -4.15 -35.28
C LEU A 17 -7.06 -3.96 -36.13
N GLY A 18 -6.52 -5.03 -36.68
CA GLY A 18 -5.35 -5.03 -37.59
C GLY A 18 -5.70 -4.93 -39.07
N SER A 19 -6.97 -4.71 -39.42
CA SER A 19 -7.41 -4.63 -40.82
C SER A 19 -7.86 -3.21 -41.16
N ASP A 20 -7.48 -2.74 -42.34
CA ASP A 20 -7.96 -1.45 -42.84
C ASP A 20 -9.44 -1.56 -43.23
N ARG A 21 -10.17 -0.47 -42.98
CA ARG A 21 -11.60 -0.39 -43.32
C ARG A 21 -11.86 -0.64 -44.79
N SER A 22 -11.04 -0.12 -45.67
CA SER A 22 -11.13 -0.28 -47.12
C SER A 22 -11.04 -1.75 -47.54
N HIS A 23 -10.13 -2.51 -46.92
CA HIS A 23 -10.00 -3.94 -47.18
C HIS A 23 -11.21 -4.76 -46.70
N ILE A 24 -11.81 -4.33 -45.58
CA ILE A 24 -13.02 -4.97 -45.07
C ILE A 24 -14.20 -4.69 -45.97
N GLU A 25 -14.39 -3.46 -46.43
CA GLU A 25 -15.46 -3.03 -47.35
C GLU A 25 -15.31 -3.75 -48.68
N GLU A 26 -14.11 -3.82 -49.28
CA GLU A 26 -13.81 -4.55 -50.49
C GLU A 26 -14.11 -6.06 -50.37
N TYR A 27 -13.79 -6.65 -49.24
CA TYR A 27 -14.12 -8.05 -48.97
C TYR A 27 -15.63 -8.28 -48.91
N LEU A 28 -16.38 -7.39 -48.20
CA LEU A 28 -17.83 -7.51 -48.10
C LEU A 28 -18.52 -7.34 -49.45
N ASP A 29 -18.07 -6.37 -50.26
CA ASP A 29 -18.59 -6.15 -51.61
C ASP A 29 -18.33 -7.36 -52.51
N ARG A 30 -17.14 -7.95 -52.49
CA ARG A 30 -16.81 -9.17 -53.22
C ARG A 30 -17.68 -10.36 -52.80
N GLN A 31 -18.10 -10.44 -51.56
CA GLN A 31 -18.94 -11.52 -51.03
C GLN A 31 -20.45 -11.19 -51.15
N GLY A 32 -20.82 -10.02 -51.67
CA GLY A 32 -22.21 -9.59 -51.76
C GLY A 32 -22.90 -9.40 -50.40
N ILE A 33 -22.11 -9.15 -49.33
CA ILE A 33 -22.61 -8.96 -47.98
C ILE A 33 -22.98 -7.50 -47.79
N ARG A 34 -24.24 -7.24 -47.47
CA ARG A 34 -24.70 -5.88 -47.19
C ARG A 34 -24.26 -5.41 -45.83
N TYR A 35 -23.76 -4.19 -45.76
CA TYR A 35 -23.40 -3.54 -44.50
C TYR A 35 -24.01 -2.14 -44.40
N CYS A 36 -24.22 -1.62 -43.20
CA CYS A 36 -24.71 -0.28 -42.93
C CYS A 36 -23.55 0.66 -42.64
N THR A 37 -23.56 1.83 -43.27
CA THR A 37 -22.65 2.90 -42.89
C THR A 37 -23.39 3.88 -41.99
N ASP A 38 -22.89 4.08 -40.79
CA ASP A 38 -23.41 5.07 -39.84
C ASP A 38 -23.08 6.48 -40.38
N ALA A 39 -24.10 7.29 -40.58
CA ALA A 39 -23.96 8.64 -41.11
C ALA A 39 -23.08 9.55 -40.24
N THR A 40 -23.10 9.33 -38.92
CA THR A 40 -22.30 10.08 -37.95
C THR A 40 -20.79 9.87 -38.11
N ASN A 41 -20.36 8.80 -38.81
CA ASN A 41 -18.96 8.60 -39.15
C ASN A 41 -18.40 9.65 -40.12
N ASN A 42 -19.26 10.31 -40.87
CA ASN A 42 -18.88 11.33 -41.83
C ASN A 42 -18.92 12.77 -41.23
N GLU A 43 -19.41 12.89 -40.01
CA GLU A 43 -19.51 14.20 -39.35
C GLU A 43 -18.21 14.49 -38.58
N ASP A 44 -17.70 15.71 -38.75
CA ASP A 44 -16.47 16.15 -38.07
C ASP A 44 -16.70 16.72 -36.66
N ASP A 45 -17.86 16.51 -36.06
CA ASP A 45 -18.18 17.03 -34.72
C ASP A 45 -17.32 16.41 -33.65
N TYR A 46 -16.99 15.14 -33.79
CA TYR A 46 -16.13 14.42 -32.89
C TYR A 46 -14.65 14.58 -33.20
N THR A 47 -13.82 14.84 -32.19
CA THR A 47 -12.36 14.96 -32.31
C THR A 47 -11.73 13.78 -33.05
N ARG A 48 -12.23 12.55 -32.82
CA ARG A 48 -11.78 11.33 -33.50
C ARG A 48 -11.96 11.41 -35.01
N ASN A 49 -13.10 11.88 -35.47
CA ASN A 49 -13.40 12.05 -36.92
C ASN A 49 -12.56 13.16 -37.54
N LYS A 50 -12.38 14.30 -36.83
CA LYS A 50 -11.46 15.36 -37.26
C LYS A 50 -10.03 14.87 -37.49
N ILE A 51 -9.53 14.02 -36.60
CA ILE A 51 -8.19 13.42 -36.74
C ILE A 51 -8.16 12.50 -37.97
N ARG A 52 -9.15 11.62 -38.11
CA ARG A 52 -9.22 10.64 -39.20
C ARG A 52 -9.37 11.32 -40.58
N HIS A 53 -10.25 12.31 -40.69
CA HIS A 53 -10.59 12.89 -41.99
C HIS A 53 -9.64 14.01 -42.40
N ARG A 54 -9.01 14.71 -41.46
CA ARG A 54 -8.20 15.89 -41.76
C ARG A 54 -6.73 15.73 -41.41
N ARG A 55 -6.41 15.17 -40.26
CA ARG A 55 -5.03 15.15 -39.76
C ARG A 55 -4.21 13.98 -40.29
N LEU A 56 -4.74 12.78 -40.25
CA LEU A 56 -4.04 11.63 -40.79
C LEU A 56 -3.77 11.71 -42.29
N PRO A 57 -4.72 12.14 -43.18
CA PRO A 57 -4.43 12.35 -44.57
C PRO A 57 -3.31 13.36 -44.83
N LEU A 58 -3.35 14.51 -44.15
CA LEU A 58 -2.29 15.52 -44.22
C LEU A 58 -0.91 14.97 -43.79
N MET A 59 -0.87 14.18 -42.76
CA MET A 59 0.38 13.53 -42.32
C MET A 59 0.90 12.55 -43.35
N ASN A 60 0.00 11.81 -44.02
CA ASN A 60 0.36 10.86 -45.08
C ASN A 60 0.77 11.59 -46.39
N GLU A 61 0.28 12.81 -46.65
CA GLU A 61 0.77 13.64 -47.76
C GLU A 61 2.25 14.05 -47.51
N ILE A 62 2.62 14.37 -46.26
CA ILE A 62 3.99 14.75 -45.91
C ILE A 62 4.91 13.51 -45.88
N ASN A 63 4.42 12.40 -45.32
CA ASN A 63 5.13 11.13 -45.23
C ASN A 63 4.13 9.98 -45.48
N GLY A 64 4.22 9.36 -46.67
CA GLY A 64 3.31 8.28 -47.09
C GLY A 64 3.18 7.11 -46.13
N GLN A 65 4.13 6.97 -45.17
CA GLN A 65 4.14 5.90 -44.15
C GLN A 65 3.79 6.43 -42.74
N ALA A 66 3.29 7.68 -42.62
CA ALA A 66 3.04 8.31 -41.32
C ALA A 66 2.08 7.48 -40.44
N THR A 67 1.00 6.97 -40.98
CA THR A 67 0.02 6.15 -40.27
C THR A 67 0.66 4.83 -39.80
N GLU A 68 1.45 4.18 -40.66
CA GLU A 68 2.16 2.94 -40.33
C GLU A 68 3.17 3.17 -39.19
N HIS A 69 3.96 4.22 -39.27
CA HIS A 69 4.93 4.58 -38.21
C HIS A 69 4.22 4.86 -36.88
N ILE A 70 3.06 5.53 -36.88
CA ILE A 70 2.27 5.77 -35.67
C ILE A 70 1.78 4.43 -35.07
N CYS A 71 1.32 3.51 -35.93
CA CYS A 71 0.91 2.18 -35.47
C CYS A 71 2.08 1.37 -34.89
N GLN A 72 3.25 1.41 -35.54
CA GLN A 72 4.47 0.77 -35.03
C GLN A 72 4.90 1.34 -33.67
N MET A 73 4.89 2.68 -33.52
CA MET A 73 5.17 3.33 -32.24
C MET A 73 4.17 2.89 -31.14
N ALA A 74 2.88 2.78 -31.50
CA ALA A 74 1.86 2.32 -30.54
C ALA A 74 2.11 0.87 -30.09
N MET A 75 2.49 -0.01 -31.00
CA MET A 75 2.86 -1.40 -30.68
C MET A 75 4.10 -1.48 -29.80
N MET A 76 5.16 -0.74 -30.15
CA MET A 76 6.39 -0.67 -29.32
C MET A 76 6.07 -0.13 -27.92
N ALA A 77 5.23 0.91 -27.79
CA ALA A 77 4.83 1.44 -26.51
C ALA A 77 4.06 0.40 -25.65
N ALA A 78 3.21 -0.43 -26.30
CA ALA A 78 2.51 -1.51 -25.62
C ALA A 78 3.47 -2.61 -25.13
N ASP A 79 4.49 -2.95 -25.94
CA ASP A 79 5.51 -3.95 -25.58
C ASP A 79 6.39 -3.45 -24.44
N TYR A 80 6.83 -2.18 -24.47
CA TYR A 80 7.59 -1.57 -23.38
C TYR A 80 6.79 -1.52 -22.08
N GLU A 81 5.50 -1.18 -22.15
CA GLU A 81 4.64 -1.17 -20.98
C GLU A 81 4.51 -2.59 -20.37
N ARG A 82 4.35 -3.61 -21.21
CA ARG A 82 4.29 -5.02 -20.75
C ARG A 82 5.59 -5.45 -20.08
N LEU A 83 6.74 -5.13 -20.68
CA LEU A 83 8.05 -5.44 -20.09
C LEU A 83 8.22 -4.71 -18.74
N ALA A 84 7.92 -3.41 -18.71
CA ALA A 84 8.03 -2.62 -17.50
C ALA A 84 7.09 -3.10 -16.39
N ALA A 85 5.86 -3.52 -16.75
CA ALA A 85 4.92 -4.11 -15.79
C ALA A 85 5.48 -5.41 -15.19
N GLY A 86 6.09 -6.28 -16.01
CA GLY A 86 6.76 -7.49 -15.52
C GLY A 86 7.86 -7.17 -14.50
N LEU A 87 8.74 -6.20 -14.79
CA LEU A 87 9.80 -5.78 -13.87
C LEU A 87 9.25 -5.23 -12.54
N VAL A 88 8.15 -4.49 -12.60
CA VAL A 88 7.46 -3.97 -11.40
C VAL A 88 6.87 -5.11 -10.58
N ASP A 89 6.22 -6.06 -11.23
CA ASP A 89 5.57 -7.20 -10.57
C ASP A 89 6.59 -8.12 -9.90
N ASP A 90 7.69 -8.41 -10.59
CA ASP A 90 8.80 -9.20 -10.04
C ASP A 90 9.42 -8.51 -8.82
N PHE A 91 9.59 -7.18 -8.88
CA PHE A 91 10.13 -6.42 -7.77
C PHE A 91 9.17 -6.44 -6.57
N LEU A 92 7.88 -6.16 -6.76
CA LEU A 92 6.89 -6.14 -5.69
C LEU A 92 6.71 -7.53 -5.06
N THR A 93 6.69 -8.58 -5.87
CA THR A 93 6.65 -9.98 -5.39
C THR A 93 7.88 -10.31 -4.55
N GLY A 94 9.07 -9.86 -4.97
CA GLY A 94 10.30 -9.98 -4.20
C GLY A 94 10.29 -9.24 -2.86
N GLN A 95 9.44 -8.21 -2.72
CA GLN A 95 9.18 -7.50 -1.46
C GLN A 95 8.05 -8.13 -0.64
N GLY A 96 7.48 -9.26 -1.07
CA GLY A 96 6.37 -9.93 -0.39
C GLY A 96 5.00 -9.27 -0.63
N ILE A 97 4.89 -8.39 -1.63
CA ILE A 97 3.63 -7.73 -1.99
C ILE A 97 2.96 -8.54 -3.11
N ASP A 98 1.77 -9.08 -2.83
CA ASP A 98 1.00 -9.82 -3.83
C ASP A 98 0.33 -8.86 -4.82
N VAL A 99 0.74 -8.95 -6.08
CA VAL A 99 0.22 -8.13 -7.18
C VAL A 99 -0.86 -8.83 -8.01
N ARG A 100 -1.14 -10.12 -7.75
CA ARG A 100 -2.05 -10.94 -8.57
C ARG A 100 -3.51 -10.80 -8.20
N SER A 101 -3.81 -10.19 -7.07
CA SER A 101 -5.17 -10.01 -6.57
C SER A 101 -6.00 -8.97 -7.35
N GLU A 102 -5.42 -8.26 -8.32
CA GLU A 102 -6.11 -7.21 -9.09
C GLU A 102 -7.00 -7.72 -10.23
N GLY A 103 -6.99 -9.02 -10.58
CA GLY A 103 -7.64 -9.55 -11.78
C GLY A 103 -9.03 -10.17 -11.61
N CYS A 104 -9.49 -10.40 -10.41
CA CYS A 104 -10.79 -11.02 -10.16
C CYS A 104 -11.66 -10.05 -9.37
N GLY A 105 -12.82 -9.68 -9.93
CA GLY A 105 -13.77 -8.71 -9.40
C GLY A 105 -13.85 -8.73 -7.86
N TRP A 106 -13.16 -7.82 -7.25
CA TRP A 106 -13.05 -7.73 -5.80
C TRP A 106 -14.34 -7.21 -5.20
N THR A 107 -15.14 -8.13 -4.63
CA THR A 107 -16.33 -7.84 -3.80
C THR A 107 -16.01 -7.93 -2.30
N GLY A 108 -14.73 -7.80 -1.93
CA GLY A 108 -14.29 -7.82 -0.55
C GLY A 108 -14.21 -6.42 0.03
N ASP A 109 -14.97 -6.18 1.06
CA ASP A 109 -14.98 -5.01 1.94
C ASP A 109 -13.66 -4.99 2.76
N SER A 110 -12.54 -4.64 2.13
CA SER A 110 -11.27 -4.49 2.82
C SER A 110 -10.82 -3.04 2.79
N THR A 111 -11.23 -2.35 3.81
CA THR A 111 -10.82 -1.00 4.19
C THR A 111 -9.34 -0.90 4.60
N ASP A 112 -8.62 -2.01 4.67
CA ASP A 112 -7.24 -2.04 5.20
C ASP A 112 -6.20 -2.46 4.15
N ARG A 113 -6.06 -1.62 3.09
CA ARG A 113 -5.00 -1.80 2.09
C ARG A 113 -3.74 -1.10 2.57
N ARG A 114 -2.84 -1.85 3.19
CA ARG A 114 -1.54 -1.35 3.66
C ARG A 114 -0.42 -2.14 2.98
N TYR A 115 0.53 -1.41 2.37
CA TYR A 115 1.73 -1.97 1.77
C TYR A 115 2.97 -1.27 2.31
N GLU A 116 3.99 -2.05 2.65
CA GLU A 116 5.27 -1.55 3.15
C GLU A 116 6.37 -1.91 2.15
N LEU A 117 7.07 -0.92 1.64
CA LEU A 117 8.11 -1.06 0.64
C LEU A 117 9.46 -0.64 1.20
N ASP A 118 10.49 -1.47 1.05
CA ASP A 118 11.86 -1.11 1.41
C ASP A 118 12.38 -0.01 0.46
N MET A 119 12.64 1.17 1.02
CA MET A 119 13.11 2.32 0.26
C MET A 119 14.54 2.11 -0.27
N ALA A 120 15.41 1.39 0.45
CA ALA A 120 16.77 1.14 0.00
C ALA A 120 16.77 0.24 -1.24
N ALA A 121 16.00 -0.86 -1.20
CA ALA A 121 15.84 -1.76 -2.33
C ALA A 121 15.21 -1.07 -3.55
N LEU A 122 14.28 -0.11 -3.32
CA LEU A 122 13.68 0.67 -4.40
C LEU A 122 14.69 1.63 -5.05
N LYS A 123 15.51 2.31 -4.26
CA LYS A 123 16.54 3.25 -4.75
C LYS A 123 17.60 2.60 -5.62
N GLU A 124 17.85 1.30 -5.48
CA GLU A 124 18.79 0.54 -6.32
C GLU A 124 18.25 0.28 -7.74
N ARG A 125 16.96 0.54 -7.99
CA ARG A 125 16.34 0.34 -9.30
C ARG A 125 16.46 1.58 -10.16
N ASP A 126 16.40 1.38 -11.49
CA ASP A 126 16.31 2.49 -12.43
C ASP A 126 15.14 3.41 -12.08
N ARG A 127 15.33 4.70 -12.34
CA ARG A 127 14.34 5.74 -12.04
C ARG A 127 12.94 5.41 -12.58
N LEU A 128 12.88 4.89 -13.82
CA LEU A 128 11.61 4.53 -14.43
C LEU A 128 10.89 3.42 -13.64
N VAL A 129 11.64 2.40 -13.21
CA VAL A 129 11.09 1.30 -12.40
C VAL A 129 10.60 1.83 -11.06
N GLN A 130 11.35 2.71 -10.40
CA GLN A 130 10.94 3.36 -9.14
C GLN A 130 9.60 4.08 -9.30
N GLU A 131 9.48 4.92 -10.34
CA GLU A 131 8.26 5.70 -10.63
C GLU A 131 7.05 4.78 -10.93
N LEU A 132 7.26 3.69 -11.66
CA LEU A 132 6.21 2.73 -11.99
C LEU A 132 5.78 1.89 -10.78
N VAL A 133 6.72 1.48 -9.90
CA VAL A 133 6.43 0.78 -8.64
C VAL A 133 5.57 1.68 -7.74
N ILE A 134 5.99 2.93 -7.54
CA ILE A 134 5.23 3.90 -6.75
C ILE A 134 3.83 4.09 -7.33
N ARG A 135 3.73 4.30 -8.64
CA ARG A 135 2.46 4.49 -9.33
C ARG A 135 1.54 3.28 -9.18
N LYS A 136 2.09 2.06 -9.26
CA LYS A 136 1.31 0.84 -9.08
C LYS A 136 0.77 0.76 -7.65
N LEU A 137 1.60 0.96 -6.64
CA LEU A 137 1.17 0.96 -5.23
C LEU A 137 0.13 2.04 -4.93
N ILE A 138 0.27 3.24 -5.50
CA ILE A 138 -0.76 4.29 -5.41
C ILE A 138 -2.08 3.77 -6.00
N GLY A 139 -2.04 3.14 -7.18
CA GLY A 139 -3.22 2.56 -7.81
C GLY A 139 -3.89 1.51 -6.94
N MET A 140 -3.10 0.65 -6.28
CA MET A 140 -3.59 -0.40 -5.39
C MET A 140 -4.28 0.17 -4.15
N VAL A 141 -3.72 1.21 -3.50
CA VAL A 141 -4.32 1.81 -2.30
C VAL A 141 -5.50 2.74 -2.61
N CYS A 142 -5.48 3.42 -3.76
CA CYS A 142 -6.56 4.30 -4.19
C CYS A 142 -7.72 3.56 -4.89
N GLY A 143 -7.57 2.25 -5.18
CA GLY A 143 -8.57 1.49 -5.95
C GLY A 143 -8.60 1.86 -7.43
N GLY A 144 -7.53 2.45 -7.96
CA GLY A 144 -7.38 2.85 -9.36
C GLY A 144 -6.47 4.05 -9.53
N LEU A 145 -6.26 4.43 -10.80
CA LEU A 145 -5.38 5.56 -11.16
C LEU A 145 -6.17 6.81 -11.62
N LYS A 146 -7.48 6.86 -11.32
CA LYS A 146 -8.28 8.05 -11.60
C LYS A 146 -7.76 9.22 -10.76
N ASP A 147 -7.54 10.35 -11.40
CA ASP A 147 -7.00 11.58 -10.79
C ASP A 147 -5.57 11.46 -10.23
N ILE A 148 -4.87 10.34 -10.51
CA ILE A 148 -3.47 10.14 -10.15
C ILE A 148 -2.57 10.50 -11.33
N GLY A 149 -1.82 11.61 -11.19
CA GLY A 149 -0.84 12.07 -12.16
C GLY A 149 0.61 11.81 -11.71
N MET A 150 1.55 12.15 -12.59
CA MET A 150 3.00 12.06 -12.29
C MET A 150 3.43 13.01 -11.15
N SER A 151 2.68 14.06 -10.86
CA SER A 151 2.91 14.93 -9.71
C SER A 151 2.87 14.16 -8.39
N HIS A 152 1.88 13.29 -8.22
CA HIS A 152 1.76 12.45 -7.01
C HIS A 152 2.94 11.48 -6.87
N VAL A 153 3.37 10.86 -7.99
CA VAL A 153 4.57 9.99 -7.99
C VAL A 153 5.81 10.79 -7.60
N SER A 154 5.97 12.01 -8.16
CA SER A 154 7.09 12.89 -7.84
C SER A 154 7.09 13.35 -6.37
N GLU A 155 5.93 13.56 -5.76
CA GLU A 155 5.82 13.89 -4.35
C GLU A 155 6.26 12.73 -3.46
N VAL A 156 5.89 11.48 -3.80
CA VAL A 156 6.36 10.30 -3.08
C VAL A 156 7.88 10.16 -3.17
N THR A 157 8.48 10.44 -4.32
CA THR A 157 9.95 10.37 -4.47
C THR A 157 10.68 11.42 -3.62
N LYS A 158 10.05 12.55 -3.28
CA LYS A 158 10.63 13.55 -2.37
C LYS A 158 10.78 13.00 -0.94
N LEU A 159 9.95 12.03 -0.55
CA LEU A 159 10.08 11.38 0.76
C LEU A 159 11.41 10.62 0.91
N TYR A 160 12.14 10.34 -0.18
CA TYR A 160 13.45 9.68 -0.12
C TYR A 160 14.50 10.46 0.66
N SER A 161 14.32 11.77 0.77
CA SER A 161 15.23 12.67 1.48
C SER A 161 14.59 13.26 2.74
N ALA A 162 13.40 12.81 3.10
CA ALA A 162 12.66 13.32 4.25
C ALA A 162 12.99 12.53 5.52
N ASP A 163 12.64 13.11 6.66
CA ASP A 163 12.75 12.45 7.97
C ASP A 163 11.63 11.43 8.17
N THR A 164 11.87 10.44 9.04
CA THR A 164 10.87 9.46 9.47
C THR A 164 9.62 10.16 10.02
N GLY A 165 8.46 9.78 9.51
CA GLY A 165 7.17 10.38 9.84
C GLY A 165 6.67 11.40 8.81
N ALA A 166 7.53 11.87 7.89
CA ALA A 166 7.08 12.68 6.77
C ALA A 166 6.13 11.88 5.88
N GLY A 167 5.05 12.50 5.42
CA GLY A 167 4.07 11.83 4.59
C GLY A 167 3.27 12.79 3.73
N ILE A 168 2.58 12.24 2.77
CA ILE A 168 1.72 12.94 1.82
C ILE A 168 0.33 12.29 1.78
N ASN A 169 -0.68 13.11 1.58
CA ASN A 169 -2.03 12.65 1.35
C ASN A 169 -2.26 12.51 -0.16
N LEU A 170 -2.95 11.45 -0.55
CA LEU A 170 -3.31 11.12 -1.92
C LEU A 170 -4.82 11.22 -2.11
N PRO A 171 -5.32 11.26 -3.35
CA PRO A 171 -6.74 11.12 -3.65
C PRO A 171 -7.35 9.86 -3.02
N ALA A 172 -8.69 9.81 -2.94
CA ALA A 172 -9.45 8.71 -2.34
C ALA A 172 -9.12 8.40 -0.87
N GLY A 173 -8.60 9.39 -0.12
CA GLY A 173 -8.25 9.23 1.30
C GLY A 173 -7.00 8.40 1.57
N ALA A 174 -6.26 8.00 0.54
CA ALA A 174 -5.02 7.27 0.69
C ALA A 174 -3.89 8.18 1.21
N ARG A 175 -2.90 7.56 1.86
CA ARG A 175 -1.72 8.25 2.41
C ARG A 175 -0.46 7.45 2.16
N VAL A 176 0.65 8.16 1.94
CA VAL A 176 2.00 7.57 1.89
C VAL A 176 2.90 8.29 2.87
N TRP A 177 3.69 7.55 3.64
CA TRP A 177 4.66 8.14 4.58
C TRP A 177 5.93 7.31 4.68
N LEU A 178 6.98 7.96 5.18
CA LEU A 178 8.26 7.31 5.45
C LEU A 178 8.31 6.83 6.91
N GLU A 179 8.56 5.56 7.11
CA GLU A 179 8.67 4.94 8.42
C GLU A 179 9.91 4.04 8.50
N TYR A 180 10.93 4.48 9.27
CA TYR A 180 12.18 3.72 9.49
C TYR A 180 12.83 3.13 8.24
N GLY A 181 12.89 3.92 7.15
CA GLY A 181 13.48 3.49 5.88
C GLY A 181 12.54 2.70 4.98
N ARG A 182 11.27 2.56 5.37
CA ARG A 182 10.21 1.98 4.54
C ARG A 182 9.22 3.03 4.08
N LEU A 183 8.78 2.94 2.85
CA LEU A 183 7.63 3.68 2.35
C LEU A 183 6.37 2.87 2.66
N VAL A 184 5.47 3.44 3.44
CA VAL A 184 4.19 2.83 3.80
C VAL A 184 3.09 3.49 2.99
N PHE A 185 2.32 2.68 2.28
CA PHE A 185 1.16 3.08 1.50
C PHE A 185 -0.08 2.54 2.18
N ALA A 186 -1.05 3.40 2.49
CA ALA A 186 -2.33 2.98 3.05
C ALA A 186 -3.49 3.65 2.33
N GLY A 187 -4.55 2.87 2.08
CA GLY A 187 -5.80 3.32 1.47
C GLY A 187 -6.97 3.11 2.42
N GLY A 188 -8.06 3.87 2.21
CA GLY A 188 -9.25 3.76 3.03
C GLY A 188 -9.24 4.66 4.26
N GLU A 189 -10.26 4.53 5.13
CA GLU A 189 -10.48 5.36 6.31
C GLU A 189 -9.51 5.13 7.48
N ASN A 190 -8.35 4.50 7.24
CA ASN A 190 -7.33 4.40 8.28
C ASN A 190 -6.72 5.79 8.55
N ARG A 191 -7.46 6.58 9.27
CA ARG A 191 -7.04 7.85 9.90
C ARG A 191 -6.09 7.56 11.06
N ALA A 192 -4.95 6.94 10.79
CA ALA A 192 -3.85 6.91 11.74
C ALA A 192 -3.02 8.18 11.58
N GLY A 193 -3.50 9.29 12.08
CA GLY A 193 -2.76 10.56 12.03
C GLY A 193 -3.53 11.81 12.42
N ASP A 194 -4.84 11.72 12.63
CA ASP A 194 -5.59 12.88 13.13
C ASP A 194 -5.90 12.70 14.62
N GLN A 195 -5.44 13.67 15.39
CA GLN A 195 -5.71 13.82 16.81
C GLN A 195 -7.21 14.05 17.01
N SER A 196 -8.01 13.01 17.10
CA SER A 196 -9.30 12.99 17.78
C SER A 196 -9.99 11.62 17.63
N CYS A 197 -9.37 10.53 18.02
CA CYS A 197 -10.12 9.36 18.46
C CYS A 197 -9.95 9.26 19.97
N GLN A 198 -10.75 10.05 20.67
CA GLN A 198 -11.22 9.67 21.98
C GLN A 198 -12.00 8.38 21.79
N ASP A 199 -11.71 7.38 22.62
CA ASP A 199 -12.37 6.08 22.71
C ASP A 199 -12.14 5.11 21.51
N GLY A 200 -10.95 4.55 21.44
CA GLY A 200 -10.58 3.42 20.62
C GLY A 200 -9.50 2.58 21.29
N GLY A 201 -9.78 2.12 22.50
CA GLY A 201 -9.06 1.00 23.09
C GLY A 201 -9.19 -0.20 22.13
N LEU A 202 -8.18 -1.03 22.05
CA LEU A 202 -8.25 -2.32 21.35
C LEU A 202 -9.60 -2.97 21.60
N PRO A 203 -10.35 -3.44 20.57
CA PRO A 203 -11.47 -4.33 20.82
C PRO A 203 -10.91 -5.58 21.54
N GLY A 204 -11.11 -5.64 22.88
CA GLY A 204 -10.69 -6.77 23.70
C GLY A 204 -9.53 -6.56 24.68
N CYS A 205 -8.78 -5.45 24.64
CA CYS A 205 -7.91 -5.07 25.77
C CYS A 205 -8.68 -4.10 26.69
N VAL A 206 -9.45 -4.68 27.57
CA VAL A 206 -10.00 -3.98 28.73
C VAL A 206 -8.82 -3.74 29.69
N ASP A 207 -8.77 -2.57 30.32
CA ASP A 207 -7.89 -2.33 31.46
C ASP A 207 -8.23 -3.37 32.54
N ILE A 208 -7.34 -4.31 32.73
CA ILE A 208 -7.57 -5.44 33.66
C ILE A 208 -6.65 -5.25 34.84
N ASP A 209 -7.23 -5.11 36.01
CA ASP A 209 -6.50 -5.13 37.27
C ASP A 209 -6.06 -6.57 37.57
N ILE A 210 -4.75 -6.78 37.62
CA ILE A 210 -4.15 -8.06 37.92
C ILE A 210 -4.04 -8.18 39.44
N THR A 211 -5.05 -8.81 40.08
CA THR A 211 -5.13 -8.90 41.53
C THR A 211 -4.89 -10.32 42.05
N CYS A 212 -4.93 -11.32 41.19
CA CYS A 212 -4.80 -12.72 41.57
C CYS A 212 -4.18 -13.58 40.46
N ASP A 213 -3.93 -14.84 40.77
CA ASP A 213 -3.59 -15.84 39.75
C ASP A 213 -4.66 -15.90 38.67
N GLY A 214 -4.23 -15.93 37.42
CA GLY A 214 -5.17 -15.99 36.32
C GLY A 214 -4.51 -16.10 34.96
N GLU A 215 -5.34 -16.37 33.99
CA GLU A 215 -5.00 -16.31 32.57
C GLU A 215 -5.80 -15.16 31.91
N TYR A 216 -5.10 -14.26 31.24
CA TYR A 216 -5.65 -13.09 30.59
C TYR A 216 -5.44 -13.23 29.08
N GLU A 217 -6.52 -13.22 28.32
CA GLU A 217 -6.43 -13.27 26.85
C GLU A 217 -6.00 -11.92 26.29
N LEU A 218 -5.07 -11.94 25.35
CA LEU A 218 -4.57 -10.80 24.60
C LEU A 218 -4.94 -10.97 23.14
N CYS A 219 -4.93 -9.89 22.35
CA CYS A 219 -5.22 -9.95 20.91
C CYS A 219 -4.30 -10.92 20.16
N GLU A 220 -3.05 -11.04 20.58
CA GLU A 220 -2.05 -11.92 19.97
C GLU A 220 -1.38 -12.79 21.03
N GLY A 221 -2.16 -13.52 21.84
CA GLY A 221 -1.60 -14.45 22.82
C GLY A 221 -2.32 -14.48 24.16
N ARG A 222 -1.63 -15.00 25.18
CA ARG A 222 -2.17 -15.18 26.54
C ARG A 222 -1.13 -14.76 27.56
N LEU A 223 -1.55 -13.97 28.56
CA LEU A 223 -0.76 -13.66 29.75
C LEU A 223 -1.21 -14.58 30.88
N THR A 224 -0.30 -15.39 31.42
CA THR A 224 -0.55 -16.20 32.61
C THR A 224 0.16 -15.59 33.81
N VAL A 225 -0.57 -15.25 34.84
CA VAL A 225 -0.05 -14.71 36.09
C VAL A 225 -0.16 -15.78 37.18
N ARG A 226 0.93 -15.96 37.93
CA ARG A 226 0.95 -16.85 39.13
C ARG A 226 1.63 -16.12 40.26
N ILE A 227 0.98 -16.13 41.42
CA ILE A 227 1.50 -15.59 42.68
C ILE A 227 1.83 -16.77 43.58
N TYR A 228 3.05 -16.81 44.09
CA TYR A 228 3.49 -17.88 45.00
C TYR A 228 4.50 -17.34 46.02
N ASP A 229 4.60 -18.01 47.15
CA ASP A 229 5.60 -17.68 48.14
C ASP A 229 7.01 -17.92 47.59
N ARG A 230 7.96 -17.07 48.00
CA ARG A 230 9.34 -17.15 47.52
C ARG A 230 9.95 -18.53 47.88
N PRO A 231 10.27 -19.39 46.91
CA PRO A 231 10.95 -20.65 47.19
C PRO A 231 12.39 -20.40 47.63
N GLU A 232 12.91 -21.23 48.52
CA GLU A 232 14.28 -21.15 49.07
C GLU A 232 15.37 -21.26 47.98
N ALA A 233 15.09 -21.96 46.89
CA ALA A 233 15.95 -22.06 45.70
C ALA A 233 15.15 -21.70 44.45
N LEU A 234 15.24 -20.43 44.03
CA LEU A 234 14.67 -19.96 42.75
C LEU A 234 15.70 -20.18 41.65
N ASP A 235 15.53 -21.22 40.86
CA ASP A 235 16.22 -21.33 39.58
C ASP A 235 15.54 -20.39 38.60
N LEU A 236 16.02 -19.14 38.61
CA LEU A 236 15.56 -18.08 37.70
C LEU A 236 16.12 -18.30 36.29
N ALA A 237 15.94 -19.49 35.74
CA ALA A 237 16.25 -19.73 34.36
C ALA A 237 15.48 -18.68 33.51
N LYS A 238 16.21 -17.84 32.82
CA LYS A 238 15.63 -16.86 31.86
C LYS A 238 14.92 -17.65 30.77
N LYS A 239 13.65 -17.95 30.98
CA LYS A 239 12.78 -18.45 29.92
C LYS A 239 12.33 -17.25 29.11
N GLU A 240 12.37 -17.37 27.81
CA GLU A 240 11.75 -16.38 26.91
C GLU A 240 10.29 -16.19 27.33
N CYS A 241 9.84 -14.93 27.31
CA CYS A 241 8.47 -14.53 27.68
C CYS A 241 8.06 -14.80 29.13
N THR A 242 9.01 -14.99 30.04
CA THR A 242 8.70 -15.14 31.48
C THR A 242 9.44 -14.08 32.31
N LYS A 243 8.71 -13.35 33.15
CA LYS A 243 9.25 -12.32 34.03
C LYS A 243 8.86 -12.64 35.46
N PHE A 244 9.82 -12.56 36.41
CA PHE A 244 9.57 -12.71 37.84
C PHE A 244 9.60 -11.31 38.48
N LEU A 245 8.58 -11.02 39.26
CA LEU A 245 8.43 -9.76 39.98
C LEU A 245 8.33 -10.01 41.46
N ASP A 246 8.92 -9.13 42.27
CA ASP A 246 8.77 -9.12 43.71
C ASP A 246 7.45 -8.41 44.07
N TYR A 247 6.42 -9.21 44.39
CA TYR A 247 5.08 -8.70 44.68
C TYR A 247 5.09 -7.71 45.86
N GLY A 248 5.97 -7.92 46.85
CA GLY A 248 6.09 -7.01 48.00
C GLY A 248 6.65 -5.61 47.65
N LYS A 249 7.27 -5.47 46.50
CA LYS A 249 7.78 -4.17 45.98
C LYS A 249 6.81 -3.44 45.08
N ILE A 250 5.73 -4.07 44.68
CA ILE A 250 4.71 -3.46 43.85
C ILE A 250 3.85 -2.54 44.72
N LYS A 251 3.96 -1.24 44.51
CA LYS A 251 3.28 -0.22 45.31
C LYS A 251 1.82 0.05 44.92
N GLN A 252 1.47 -0.30 43.70
CA GLN A 252 0.13 -0.10 43.13
C GLN A 252 -0.33 -1.38 42.44
N CYS A 253 -1.63 -1.54 42.23
CA CYS A 253 -2.16 -2.66 41.48
C CYS A 253 -1.48 -2.78 40.13
N LEU A 254 -1.23 -4.01 39.67
CA LEU A 254 -0.76 -4.26 38.33
C LEU A 254 -1.96 -4.15 37.38
N GLN A 255 -1.74 -3.42 36.30
CA GLN A 255 -2.72 -3.25 35.25
C GLN A 255 -2.18 -3.78 33.92
N LEU A 256 -3.03 -4.47 33.19
CA LEU A 256 -2.77 -4.87 31.81
C LEU A 256 -3.50 -3.88 30.91
N ARG A 257 -2.75 -3.03 30.23
CA ARG A 257 -3.29 -2.01 29.35
C ARG A 257 -2.36 -1.72 28.18
N THR A 258 -2.78 -0.85 27.30
CA THR A 258 -1.94 -0.32 26.22
C THR A 258 -1.17 0.93 26.68
N PHE A 259 -0.28 1.41 25.81
CA PHE A 259 0.57 2.58 26.06
C PHE A 259 -0.23 3.86 26.36
N GLU A 260 0.19 4.57 27.39
CA GLU A 260 -0.28 5.89 27.75
C GLU A 260 0.84 6.94 27.78
N ASN A 261 0.45 8.20 27.61
CA ASN A 261 1.42 9.31 27.66
C ASN A 261 1.95 9.48 29.09
N GLY A 262 3.27 9.35 29.24
CA GLY A 262 3.92 9.44 30.55
C GLY A 262 4.55 8.14 31.00
N ASP A 263 4.23 7.01 30.38
CA ASP A 263 4.78 5.70 30.69
C ASP A 263 6.30 5.68 30.57
N TYR A 264 6.93 4.99 31.53
CA TYR A 264 8.37 4.84 31.58
C TYR A 264 8.76 3.41 32.02
N ILE A 265 9.97 3.03 31.67
CA ILE A 265 10.60 1.78 32.13
C ILE A 265 11.86 2.09 32.93
N VAL A 266 12.13 1.32 33.96
CA VAL A 266 13.39 1.38 34.72
C VAL A 266 14.43 0.50 34.01
N VAL A 267 15.53 1.15 33.54
CA VAL A 267 16.51 0.48 32.65
C VAL A 267 17.64 -0.20 33.41
N ASN A 268 17.97 0.26 34.62
CA ASN A 268 19.08 -0.29 35.42
C ASN A 268 18.73 -0.37 36.90
N SER A 269 19.56 -1.14 37.63
CA SER A 269 19.43 -1.31 39.08
C SER A 269 19.59 0.01 39.89
N ALA A 270 20.14 1.07 39.28
CA ALA A 270 20.24 2.40 39.86
C ALA A 270 18.94 3.22 39.74
N GLY A 271 17.89 2.66 39.14
CA GLY A 271 16.57 3.31 39.02
C GLY A 271 16.46 4.36 37.93
N SER A 272 17.35 4.36 36.92
CA SER A 272 17.26 5.29 35.80
C SER A 272 16.01 5.03 34.97
N ARG A 273 15.18 6.07 34.81
CA ARG A 273 13.92 6.03 34.08
C ARG A 273 14.11 6.44 32.61
N LYS A 274 13.54 5.67 31.71
CA LYS A 274 13.47 5.97 30.28
C LYS A 274 12.02 6.05 29.85
N LYS A 275 11.60 7.15 29.21
CA LYS A 275 10.24 7.26 28.67
C LYS A 275 9.99 6.15 27.65
N LEU A 276 8.85 5.50 27.73
CA LEU A 276 8.51 4.35 26.87
C LEU A 276 8.47 4.74 25.39
N ASN A 277 7.99 5.94 25.06
CA ASN A 277 8.05 6.47 23.69
C ASN A 277 9.47 6.52 23.12
N ARG A 278 10.46 6.88 23.95
CA ARG A 278 11.86 6.91 23.53
C ARG A 278 12.41 5.49 23.33
N LEU A 279 12.01 4.55 24.19
CA LEU A 279 12.35 3.15 24.03
C LEU A 279 11.78 2.60 22.72
N TYR A 280 10.53 2.86 22.42
CA TYR A 280 9.90 2.45 21.17
C TYR A 280 10.60 3.03 19.94
N THR A 281 11.05 4.27 20.01
CA THR A 281 11.82 4.91 18.93
C THR A 281 13.18 4.25 18.76
N ASP A 282 13.89 3.95 19.85
CA ASP A 282 15.19 3.27 19.81
C ASP A 282 15.06 1.83 19.28
N CYS A 283 13.96 1.15 19.60
CA CYS A 283 13.62 -0.18 19.10
C CYS A 283 12.97 -0.15 17.69
N LYS A 284 12.83 1.03 17.07
CA LYS A 284 12.21 1.23 15.75
C LYS A 284 10.78 0.67 15.66
N ILE A 285 10.00 0.74 16.76
CA ILE A 285 8.60 0.31 16.79
C ILE A 285 7.73 1.43 16.25
N SER A 286 6.93 1.12 15.24
CA SER A 286 6.04 2.07 14.58
C SER A 286 4.95 2.60 15.52
N VAL A 287 4.48 3.83 15.28
CA VAL A 287 3.47 4.47 16.12
C VAL A 287 2.19 3.63 16.19
N ASP A 288 1.79 3.05 15.06
CA ASP A 288 0.60 2.19 14.99
C ASP A 288 0.77 0.93 15.84
N LYS A 289 1.93 0.26 15.75
CA LYS A 289 2.23 -0.93 16.55
C LYS A 289 2.28 -0.64 18.06
N ARG A 290 2.73 0.56 18.47
CA ARG A 290 2.80 0.94 19.90
C ARG A 290 1.46 0.86 20.60
N ARG A 291 0.38 1.18 19.90
CA ARG A 291 -1.00 1.15 20.43
C ARG A 291 -1.54 -0.27 20.63
N HIS A 292 -0.89 -1.27 20.02
CA HIS A 292 -1.32 -2.67 20.06
C HIS A 292 -0.44 -3.53 21.00
N ILE A 293 0.64 -2.98 21.54
CA ILE A 293 1.52 -3.69 22.46
C ILE A 293 0.88 -3.70 23.84
N PRO A 294 0.54 -4.87 24.40
CA PRO A 294 0.05 -4.99 25.75
C PRO A 294 1.19 -4.72 26.75
N LEU A 295 0.89 -3.95 27.77
CA LEU A 295 1.83 -3.57 28.82
C LEU A 295 1.29 -4.01 30.17
N VAL A 296 2.17 -4.57 30.99
CA VAL A 296 1.89 -4.75 32.42
C VAL A 296 2.49 -3.54 33.14
N THR A 297 1.67 -2.77 33.81
CA THR A 297 2.07 -1.52 34.44
C THR A 297 1.71 -1.48 35.92
N SER A 298 2.50 -0.74 36.69
CA SER A 298 2.19 -0.32 38.08
C SER A 298 2.11 1.20 38.08
N GLY A 299 0.92 1.74 37.90
CA GLY A 299 0.72 3.15 37.57
C GLY A 299 1.32 3.51 36.20
N GLN A 300 2.30 4.42 36.12
CA GLN A 300 3.01 4.78 34.89
C GLN A 300 4.30 3.96 34.67
N GLU A 301 4.69 3.10 35.59
CA GLU A 301 5.87 2.26 35.47
C GLU A 301 5.54 0.97 34.75
N VAL A 302 6.21 0.69 33.64
CA VAL A 302 6.13 -0.59 32.93
C VAL A 302 7.07 -1.57 33.61
N VAL A 303 6.55 -2.75 33.98
CA VAL A 303 7.21 -3.71 34.88
C VAL A 303 7.87 -4.84 34.09
#